data_862cb42579cbd7fd3a918ea46a7926a0
#
_entry.id   862cb42579cbd7fd3a918ea46a7926a0
#
_cell.length_a   1.000
_cell.length_b   1.000
_cell.length_c   1.000
_cell.angle_alpha   90.00
_cell.angle_beta   90.00
_cell.angle_gamma   90.00
#
_symmetry.space_group_name_H-M   'P 1'
#
loop_
_entity.id
_entity.type
_entity.pdbx_description
1 polymer ?
#
loop_
_entity_poly.entity_id
_entity_poly.type
_entity_poly.pdbx_seq_one_letter_code
_entity_poly.pdbx_strand_id
1 'polypeptide(L)'
;MSETTANETMTMPEETVIPVQPATPAHFAPVQTSDEVSDEVSVITEGTSITGNMASTGSLDIRGNINGDVQCNGKLVVTGTINGNSNSAEFFADAAKVEGEVVSTGTVKIGLGSVIIGNITASSAVIAGAIKGDIDVQGPVVVDTSAVVMGNIKSRSVQINNGAVIEGFCSQCYADIDVESLFGENK
;
A
#
# COMPACT_ATOMS: atom_id res chain seq x y z
N MET A 1 -27.41 35.89 87.87
CA MET A 1 -28.61 36.13 87.09
C MET A 1 -28.32 36.11 85.64
N SER A 2 -28.90 35.15 84.98
CA SER A 2 -29.25 35.15 83.56
C SER A 2 -28.10 35.23 82.54
N GLU A 3 -27.68 34.09 82.13
CA GLU A 3 -28.11 33.35 80.92
C GLU A 3 -28.11 34.13 79.64
N THR A 4 -27.22 33.81 78.78
CA THR A 4 -27.55 33.70 77.37
C THR A 4 -26.73 32.71 76.69
N THR A 5 -27.29 31.58 76.43
CA THR A 5 -26.79 30.53 75.57
C THR A 5 -26.81 31.02 74.14
N ALA A 6 -25.66 31.16 73.53
CA ALA A 6 -25.53 31.28 72.10
C ALA A 6 -25.31 29.87 71.49
N ASN A 7 -26.36 29.41 70.86
CA ASN A 7 -26.34 28.22 70.07
C ASN A 7 -25.72 28.55 68.69
N GLU A 8 -24.44 28.33 68.52
CA GLU A 8 -23.85 28.39 67.20
C GLU A 8 -23.99 27.05 66.50
N THR A 9 -24.97 27.03 65.64
CA THR A 9 -25.17 25.97 64.67
C THR A 9 -24.03 26.07 63.65
N MET A 10 -23.01 25.25 63.80
CA MET A 10 -22.04 25.02 62.71
C MET A 10 -22.74 24.33 61.56
N THR A 11 -23.10 25.04 60.53
CA THR A 11 -23.48 24.51 59.27
C THR A 11 -22.20 24.01 58.60
N MET A 12 -22.05 22.70 58.52
CA MET A 12 -21.07 22.06 57.68
C MET A 12 -21.32 22.45 56.24
N PRO A 13 -20.30 22.79 55.45
CA PRO A 13 -20.48 22.98 54.02
C PRO A 13 -20.90 21.65 53.41
N GLU A 14 -22.01 21.70 52.73
CA GLU A 14 -22.55 20.63 51.93
C GLU A 14 -21.49 20.23 50.90
N GLU A 15 -20.97 19.02 51.07
CA GLU A 15 -20.11 18.36 50.07
C GLU A 15 -20.96 18.16 48.84
N THR A 16 -20.70 18.93 47.79
CA THR A 16 -21.28 18.76 46.49
C THR A 16 -20.85 17.39 45.96
N VAL A 17 -21.71 16.42 46.16
CA VAL A 17 -21.62 15.14 45.51
C VAL A 17 -21.84 15.39 44.03
N ILE A 18 -20.75 15.38 43.26
CA ILE A 18 -20.84 15.37 41.82
C ILE A 18 -21.53 14.05 41.47
N PRO A 19 -22.69 14.05 40.81
CA PRO A 19 -23.28 12.81 40.35
C PRO A 19 -22.32 12.18 39.35
N VAL A 20 -21.74 11.06 39.73
CA VAL A 20 -21.04 10.19 38.79
C VAL A 20 -22.10 9.71 37.81
N GLN A 21 -22.12 10.31 36.64
CA GLN A 21 -22.91 9.79 35.54
C GLN A 21 -22.44 8.36 35.30
N PRO A 22 -23.34 7.37 35.28
CA PRO A 22 -22.98 6.05 34.85
C PRO A 22 -22.46 6.19 33.42
N ALA A 23 -21.19 5.71 33.20
CA ALA A 23 -20.63 5.64 31.89
C ALA A 23 -21.61 4.87 31.00
N THR A 24 -22.24 5.58 30.07
CA THR A 24 -22.99 4.94 29.00
C THR A 24 -22.06 3.92 28.35
N PRO A 25 -22.48 2.67 28.21
CA PRO A 25 -21.67 1.71 27.48
C PRO A 25 -21.40 2.31 26.10
N ALA A 26 -20.11 2.37 25.75
CA ALA A 26 -19.70 2.82 24.43
C ALA A 26 -20.52 2.01 23.44
N HIS A 27 -21.42 2.69 22.74
CA HIS A 27 -22.12 2.12 21.63
C HIS A 27 -21.03 1.90 20.58
N PHE A 28 -20.58 0.65 20.47
CA PHE A 28 -19.81 0.26 19.31
C PHE A 28 -20.76 0.44 18.12
N ALA A 29 -20.67 1.58 17.47
CA ALA A 29 -21.26 1.73 16.16
C ALA A 29 -20.75 0.57 15.30
N PRO A 30 -21.61 -0.12 14.54
CA PRO A 30 -21.14 -1.13 13.63
C PRO A 30 -20.09 -0.46 12.75
N VAL A 31 -18.90 -1.07 12.68
CA VAL A 31 -17.88 -0.69 11.74
C VAL A 31 -18.54 -0.84 10.37
N GLN A 32 -18.99 0.26 9.82
CA GLN A 32 -19.36 0.30 8.42
C GLN A 32 -18.04 0.06 7.69
N THR A 33 -17.90 -1.09 7.09
CA THR A 33 -16.90 -1.35 6.07
C THR A 33 -17.28 -0.50 4.86
N SER A 34 -17.03 0.80 4.95
CA SER A 34 -16.92 1.61 3.77
C SER A 34 -15.54 1.30 3.21
N ASP A 35 -15.48 0.78 2.00
CA ASP A 35 -14.27 0.69 1.16
C ASP A 35 -13.77 2.11 0.78
N GLU A 36 -13.95 3.09 1.66
CA GLU A 36 -13.38 4.41 1.47
C GLU A 36 -11.91 4.33 1.85
N VAL A 37 -11.06 4.48 0.84
CA VAL A 37 -9.64 4.71 1.02
C VAL A 37 -9.49 5.93 1.91
N SER A 38 -9.09 5.74 3.16
CA SER A 38 -8.83 6.86 4.05
C SER A 38 -7.59 7.60 3.56
N ASP A 39 -7.63 8.94 3.51
CA ASP A 39 -6.46 9.77 3.18
C ASP A 39 -5.35 9.72 4.25
N GLU A 40 -5.49 8.85 5.24
CA GLU A 40 -4.51 8.66 6.30
C GLU A 40 -3.26 7.97 5.76
N VAL A 41 -2.11 8.57 6.04
CA VAL A 41 -0.80 8.01 5.69
C VAL A 41 -0.12 7.47 6.93
N SER A 42 0.11 6.17 6.99
CA SER A 42 0.92 5.54 8.02
C SER A 42 2.38 5.49 7.57
N VAL A 43 3.30 5.94 8.41
CA VAL A 43 4.73 6.00 8.09
C VAL A 43 5.51 5.03 8.97
N ILE A 44 6.25 4.12 8.35
CA ILE A 44 7.21 3.23 9.00
C ILE A 44 8.60 3.79 8.75
N THR A 45 9.22 4.32 9.80
CA THR A 45 10.51 4.99 9.72
C THR A 45 11.67 4.00 9.56
N GLU A 46 12.81 4.52 9.09
CA GLU A 46 14.07 3.78 9.04
C GLU A 46 14.43 3.23 10.43
N GLY A 47 15.01 2.05 10.47
CA GLY A 47 15.35 1.37 11.72
C GLY A 47 14.20 0.59 12.37
N THR A 48 12.99 0.70 11.84
CA THR A 48 11.86 -0.12 12.26
C THR A 48 11.87 -1.45 11.52
N SER A 49 11.79 -2.55 12.27
CA SER A 49 11.64 -3.89 11.71
C SER A 49 10.31 -4.48 12.16
N ILE A 50 9.48 -4.85 11.21
CA ILE A 50 8.19 -5.46 11.46
C ILE A 50 8.25 -6.91 10.98
N THR A 51 7.82 -7.82 11.85
CA THR A 51 7.69 -9.24 11.50
C THR A 51 6.24 -9.65 11.67
N GLY A 52 5.61 -10.07 10.59
CA GLY A 52 4.20 -10.44 10.53
C GLY A 52 3.45 -9.65 9.46
N ASN A 53 2.20 -10.00 9.27
CA ASN A 53 1.37 -9.38 8.25
C ASN A 53 0.89 -7.99 8.67
N MET A 54 0.90 -7.07 7.74
CA MET A 54 0.43 -5.70 7.94
C MET A 54 -0.77 -5.43 7.04
N ALA A 55 -1.80 -4.80 7.61
CA ALA A 55 -2.95 -4.34 6.85
C ALA A 55 -3.22 -2.87 7.15
N SER A 56 -3.43 -2.08 6.10
CA SER A 56 -3.78 -0.66 6.18
C SER A 56 -4.95 -0.36 5.24
N THR A 57 -5.90 0.41 5.71
CA THR A 57 -7.02 0.92 4.89
C THR A 57 -6.67 2.20 4.15
N GLY A 58 -5.68 2.95 4.63
CA GLY A 58 -5.16 4.17 4.02
C GLY A 58 -3.88 3.93 3.23
N SER A 59 -3.13 5.00 3.01
CA SER A 59 -1.81 4.95 2.37
C SER A 59 -0.71 4.56 3.36
N LEU A 60 0.34 3.92 2.88
CA LEU A 60 1.44 3.41 3.69
C LEU A 60 2.78 3.83 3.10
N ASP A 61 3.64 4.44 3.92
CA ASP A 61 5.02 4.81 3.57
C ASP A 61 5.99 3.93 4.39
N ILE A 62 6.72 3.05 3.71
CA ILE A 62 7.61 2.07 4.31
C ILE A 62 9.06 2.45 4.02
N ARG A 63 9.78 2.89 5.04
CA ARG A 63 11.23 3.19 5.00
C ARG A 63 12.05 2.16 5.75
N GLY A 64 11.41 1.36 6.59
CA GLY A 64 12.03 0.30 7.38
C GLY A 64 12.07 -1.06 6.71
N ASN A 65 12.21 -2.10 7.50
CA ASN A 65 12.21 -3.49 7.09
C ASN A 65 10.90 -4.17 7.45
N ILE A 66 10.28 -4.85 6.49
CA ILE A 66 9.10 -5.68 6.73
C ILE A 66 9.39 -7.11 6.30
N ASN A 67 9.13 -8.05 7.23
CA ASN A 67 9.15 -9.49 6.97
C ASN A 67 7.74 -10.03 7.14
N GLY A 68 6.98 -10.12 6.08
CA GLY A 68 5.59 -10.56 6.04
C GLY A 68 4.81 -9.89 4.94
N ASP A 69 3.54 -10.23 4.83
CA ASP A 69 2.68 -9.70 3.78
C ASP A 69 2.18 -8.29 4.13
N VAL A 70 2.12 -7.44 3.14
CA VAL A 70 1.61 -6.06 3.25
C VAL A 70 0.34 -5.92 2.44
N GLN A 71 -0.73 -5.54 3.09
CA GLN A 71 -2.00 -5.21 2.43
C GLN A 71 -2.34 -3.74 2.66
N CYS A 72 -2.55 -3.00 1.59
CA CYS A 72 -2.87 -1.58 1.63
C CYS A 72 -3.97 -1.27 0.62
N ASN A 73 -5.07 -0.66 1.07
CA ASN A 73 -6.15 -0.27 0.16
C ASN A 73 -5.86 1.06 -0.56
N GLY A 74 -4.88 1.81 -0.08
CA GLY A 74 -4.43 3.05 -0.67
C GLY A 74 -3.11 2.92 -1.44
N LYS A 75 -2.34 3.99 -1.43
CA LYS A 75 -1.02 4.06 -2.05
C LYS A 75 0.04 3.46 -1.12
N LEU A 76 0.81 2.52 -1.63
CA LEU A 76 1.96 1.96 -0.95
C LEU A 76 3.25 2.57 -1.50
N VAL A 77 3.97 3.30 -0.66
CA VAL A 77 5.29 3.86 -0.98
C VAL A 77 6.35 3.05 -0.24
N VAL A 78 7.32 2.53 -0.96
CA VAL A 78 8.38 1.71 -0.40
C VAL A 78 9.73 2.34 -0.72
N THR A 79 10.48 2.67 0.32
CA THR A 79 11.86 3.14 0.24
C THR A 79 12.81 2.21 1.03
N GLY A 80 12.25 1.24 1.73
CA GLY A 80 12.96 0.24 2.53
C GLY A 80 13.01 -1.13 1.90
N THR A 81 12.95 -2.16 2.75
CA THR A 81 12.96 -3.57 2.33
C THR A 81 11.67 -4.26 2.71
N ILE A 82 11.09 -5.00 1.77
CA ILE A 82 9.93 -5.87 2.01
C ILE A 82 10.31 -7.29 1.60
N ASN A 83 10.15 -8.23 2.54
CA ASN A 83 10.27 -9.66 2.30
C ASN A 83 8.90 -10.30 2.50
N GLY A 84 8.12 -10.43 1.46
CA GLY A 84 6.76 -10.95 1.47
C GLY A 84 5.92 -10.36 0.34
N ASN A 85 4.67 -10.76 0.28
CA ASN A 85 3.77 -10.30 -0.76
C ASN A 85 3.22 -8.90 -0.44
N SER A 86 3.04 -8.11 -1.47
CA SER A 86 2.49 -6.75 -1.34
C SER A 86 1.22 -6.61 -2.19
N ASN A 87 0.13 -6.21 -1.55
CA ASN A 87 -1.13 -5.93 -2.23
C ASN A 87 -1.54 -4.47 -1.96
N SER A 88 -1.75 -3.70 -3.01
CA SER A 88 -2.07 -2.27 -2.89
C SER A 88 -2.94 -1.77 -4.05
N ALA A 89 -3.58 -0.62 -3.87
CA ALA A 89 -4.24 0.06 -4.98
C ALA A 89 -3.20 0.67 -5.93
N GLU A 90 -2.22 1.38 -5.39
CA GLU A 90 -1.07 1.91 -6.13
C GLU A 90 0.23 1.50 -5.43
N PHE A 91 1.21 1.07 -6.19
CA PHE A 91 2.53 0.68 -5.69
C PHE A 91 3.61 1.62 -6.21
N PHE A 92 4.38 2.19 -5.31
CA PHE A 92 5.50 3.07 -5.63
C PHE A 92 6.76 2.62 -4.89
N ALA A 93 7.78 2.16 -5.62
CA ALA A 93 9.08 1.80 -5.07
C ALA A 93 10.13 2.81 -5.54
N ASP A 94 10.93 3.32 -4.61
CA ASP A 94 12.05 4.20 -4.91
C ASP A 94 13.23 3.81 -4.04
N ALA A 95 14.35 3.42 -4.64
CA ALA A 95 15.52 2.85 -3.97
C ALA A 95 15.17 1.71 -2.99
N ALA A 96 14.15 0.93 -3.31
CA ALA A 96 13.57 -0.11 -2.46
C ALA A 96 14.02 -1.51 -2.87
N LYS A 97 14.03 -2.42 -1.92
CA LYS A 97 14.22 -3.85 -2.18
C LYS A 97 12.95 -4.61 -1.80
N VAL A 98 12.36 -5.30 -2.77
CA VAL A 98 11.16 -6.10 -2.57
C VAL A 98 11.42 -7.54 -3.03
N GLU A 99 11.21 -8.48 -2.11
CA GLU A 99 11.30 -9.92 -2.41
C GLU A 99 9.92 -10.54 -2.16
N GLY A 100 9.21 -10.90 -3.21
CA GLY A 100 7.87 -11.47 -3.18
C GLY A 100 6.99 -10.96 -4.31
N GLU A 101 5.74 -11.36 -4.28
CA GLU A 101 4.76 -10.96 -5.28
C GLU A 101 4.22 -9.56 -5.01
N VAL A 102 4.15 -8.73 -6.04
CA VAL A 102 3.54 -7.40 -5.99
C VAL A 102 2.25 -7.41 -6.80
N VAL A 103 1.14 -7.21 -6.12
CA VAL A 103 -0.18 -7.10 -6.74
C VAL A 103 -0.71 -5.69 -6.56
N SER A 104 -1.06 -5.04 -7.65
CA SER A 104 -1.67 -3.71 -7.62
C SER A 104 -2.89 -3.66 -8.53
N THR A 105 -3.97 -3.11 -8.02
CA THR A 105 -5.18 -2.90 -8.84
C THR A 105 -5.05 -1.70 -9.78
N GLY A 106 -4.13 -0.79 -9.50
CA GLY A 106 -3.84 0.40 -10.29
C GLY A 106 -2.45 0.39 -10.91
N THR A 107 -1.69 1.44 -10.65
CA THR A 107 -0.38 1.67 -11.26
C THR A 107 0.76 1.22 -10.34
N VAL A 108 1.71 0.47 -10.91
CA VAL A 108 2.99 0.17 -10.30
C VAL A 108 4.06 1.09 -10.89
N LYS A 109 4.75 1.83 -10.02
CA LYS A 109 5.92 2.63 -10.39
C LYS A 109 7.15 2.13 -9.65
N ILE A 110 8.17 1.77 -10.41
CA ILE A 110 9.44 1.29 -9.88
C ILE A 110 10.50 2.30 -10.26
N GLY A 111 10.95 3.07 -9.27
CA GLY A 111 11.96 4.11 -9.42
C GLY A 111 13.39 3.57 -9.51
N LEU A 112 14.30 4.48 -9.72
CA LEU A 112 15.74 4.20 -9.83
C LEU A 112 16.29 3.56 -8.54
N GLY A 113 17.19 2.60 -8.70
CA GLY A 113 17.80 1.92 -7.55
C GLY A 113 16.91 0.89 -6.85
N SER A 114 15.67 0.74 -7.30
CA SER A 114 14.77 -0.30 -6.78
C SER A 114 15.10 -1.66 -7.40
N VAL A 115 15.03 -2.70 -6.57
CA VAL A 115 15.21 -4.09 -6.96
C VAL A 115 14.00 -4.89 -6.53
N ILE A 116 13.30 -5.50 -7.48
CA ILE A 116 12.17 -6.37 -7.21
C ILE A 116 12.50 -7.79 -7.67
N ILE A 117 12.33 -8.74 -6.77
CA ILE A 117 12.52 -10.17 -7.03
C ILE A 117 11.20 -10.87 -6.77
N GLY A 118 10.48 -11.18 -7.83
CA GLY A 118 9.16 -11.80 -7.76
C GLY A 118 8.25 -11.36 -8.90
N ASN A 119 7.00 -11.81 -8.86
CA ASN A 119 6.05 -11.51 -9.91
C ASN A 119 5.34 -10.18 -9.63
N ILE A 120 4.99 -9.48 -10.69
CA ILE A 120 4.27 -8.21 -10.63
C ILE A 120 2.98 -8.33 -11.42
N THR A 121 1.86 -8.07 -10.76
CA THR A 121 0.55 -7.99 -11.39
C THR A 121 -0.02 -6.59 -11.20
N ALA A 122 -0.41 -5.92 -12.29
CA ALA A 122 -0.91 -4.55 -12.23
C ALA A 122 -1.85 -4.20 -13.38
N SER A 123 -2.55 -3.06 -13.26
CA SER A 123 -3.28 -2.50 -14.40
C SER A 123 -2.37 -1.72 -15.34
N SER A 124 -1.36 -1.03 -14.82
CA SER A 124 -0.32 -0.36 -15.61
C SER A 124 1.01 -0.34 -14.85
N ALA A 125 2.13 -0.31 -15.56
CA ALA A 125 3.44 -0.30 -14.93
C ALA A 125 4.40 0.70 -15.59
N VAL A 126 5.19 1.37 -14.75
CA VAL A 126 6.33 2.20 -15.16
C VAL A 126 7.57 1.68 -14.43
N ILE A 127 8.57 1.27 -15.19
CA ILE A 127 9.73 0.54 -14.68
C ILE A 127 10.98 1.33 -15.01
N ALA A 128 11.68 1.80 -13.98
CA ALA A 128 12.99 2.43 -14.07
C ALA A 128 14.06 1.70 -13.24
N GLY A 129 13.69 0.70 -12.47
CA GLY A 129 14.56 -0.13 -11.65
C GLY A 129 14.86 -1.52 -12.23
N ALA A 130 15.42 -2.39 -11.40
CA ALA A 130 15.70 -3.78 -11.75
C ALA A 130 14.58 -4.71 -11.29
N ILE A 131 14.12 -5.57 -12.18
CA ILE A 131 13.10 -6.57 -11.90
C ILE A 131 13.58 -7.94 -12.32
N LYS A 132 13.39 -8.92 -11.43
CA LYS A 132 13.62 -10.33 -11.72
C LYS A 132 12.36 -11.13 -11.42
N GLY A 133 11.63 -11.50 -12.46
CA GLY A 133 10.37 -12.24 -12.37
C GLY A 133 9.41 -11.90 -13.50
N ASP A 134 8.24 -12.49 -13.46
CA ASP A 134 7.24 -12.28 -14.49
C ASP A 134 6.40 -11.02 -14.21
N ILE A 135 6.13 -10.27 -15.26
CA ILE A 135 5.33 -9.04 -15.20
C ILE A 135 4.06 -9.27 -15.99
N ASP A 136 2.92 -9.21 -15.30
CA ASP A 136 1.58 -9.31 -15.90
C ASP A 136 0.82 -8.01 -15.70
N VAL A 137 0.67 -7.25 -16.79
CA VAL A 137 0.02 -5.94 -16.76
C VAL A 137 -1.07 -5.89 -17.81
N GLN A 138 -2.31 -5.70 -17.37
CA GLN A 138 -3.47 -5.67 -18.27
C GLN A 138 -3.50 -4.46 -19.21
N GLY A 139 -2.73 -3.42 -18.91
CA GLY A 139 -2.65 -2.18 -19.67
C GLY A 139 -1.24 -1.88 -20.21
N PRO A 140 -0.87 -0.60 -20.25
CA PRO A 140 0.43 -0.18 -20.77
C PRO A 140 1.57 -0.45 -19.78
N VAL A 141 2.71 -0.88 -20.32
CA VAL A 141 3.98 -0.97 -19.61
C VAL A 141 4.95 0.02 -20.26
N VAL A 142 5.56 0.86 -19.43
CA VAL A 142 6.65 1.76 -19.86
C VAL A 142 7.92 1.30 -19.18
N VAL A 143 8.89 0.90 -19.98
CA VAL A 143 10.24 0.51 -19.53
C VAL A 143 11.17 1.68 -19.81
N ASP A 144 11.66 2.30 -18.74
CA ASP A 144 12.49 3.50 -18.83
C ASP A 144 13.96 3.16 -19.13
N THR A 145 14.75 4.16 -19.45
CA THR A 145 16.14 4.06 -19.94
C THR A 145 17.10 3.30 -19.03
N SER A 146 16.82 3.30 -17.73
CA SER A 146 17.65 2.64 -16.70
C SER A 146 17.11 1.30 -16.24
N ALA A 147 15.99 0.86 -16.80
CA ALA A 147 15.33 -0.36 -16.37
C ALA A 147 16.08 -1.60 -16.84
N VAL A 148 16.15 -2.59 -15.95
CA VAL A 148 16.66 -3.93 -16.24
C VAL A 148 15.57 -4.93 -15.86
N VAL A 149 15.04 -5.63 -16.83
CA VAL A 149 13.99 -6.64 -16.62
C VAL A 149 14.51 -8.02 -17.02
N MET A 150 14.51 -8.94 -16.07
CA MET A 150 14.85 -10.35 -16.28
C MET A 150 13.61 -11.20 -16.05
N GLY A 151 12.91 -11.59 -17.10
CA GLY A 151 11.69 -12.38 -17.04
C GLY A 151 10.72 -12.08 -18.16
N ASN A 152 9.53 -12.61 -18.07
CA ASN A 152 8.53 -12.44 -19.10
C ASN A 152 7.63 -11.24 -18.82
N ILE A 153 7.33 -10.48 -19.88
CA ILE A 153 6.40 -9.34 -19.80
C ILE A 153 5.16 -9.69 -20.59
N LYS A 154 4.03 -9.66 -19.92
CA LYS A 154 2.70 -9.75 -20.53
C LYS A 154 2.00 -8.41 -20.36
N SER A 155 1.53 -7.83 -21.44
CA SER A 155 0.87 -6.52 -21.38
C SER A 155 -0.02 -6.26 -22.58
N ARG A 156 -0.81 -5.21 -22.53
CA ARG A 156 -1.58 -4.72 -23.68
C ARG A 156 -0.69 -3.96 -24.66
N SER A 157 0.18 -3.12 -24.14
CA SER A 157 1.16 -2.36 -24.93
C SER A 157 2.45 -2.17 -24.14
N VAL A 158 3.57 -2.17 -24.84
CA VAL A 158 4.89 -1.96 -24.23
C VAL A 158 5.56 -0.80 -24.91
N GLN A 159 6.05 0.14 -24.12
CA GLN A 159 6.94 1.20 -24.56
C GLN A 159 8.32 0.95 -23.93
N ILE A 160 9.34 0.77 -24.73
CA ILE A 160 10.71 0.55 -24.28
C ILE A 160 11.53 1.76 -24.69
N ASN A 161 12.09 2.44 -23.71
CA ASN A 161 12.96 3.59 -23.94
C ASN A 161 14.40 3.14 -24.22
N ASN A 162 15.12 3.99 -24.93
CA ASN A 162 16.51 3.68 -25.30
C ASN A 162 17.43 3.54 -24.08
N GLY A 163 18.08 2.40 -23.92
CA GLY A 163 18.95 2.09 -22.78
C GLY A 163 18.39 1.03 -21.85
N ALA A 164 17.10 0.72 -21.96
CA ALA A 164 16.50 -0.37 -21.20
C ALA A 164 17.05 -1.73 -21.61
N VAL A 165 17.23 -2.62 -20.64
CA VAL A 165 17.68 -4.00 -20.87
C VAL A 165 16.54 -4.94 -20.50
N ILE A 166 16.13 -5.78 -21.45
CA ILE A 166 15.11 -6.81 -21.22
C ILE A 166 15.70 -8.14 -21.61
N GLU A 167 15.72 -9.06 -20.68
CA GLU A 167 16.11 -10.45 -20.89
C GLU A 167 14.92 -11.38 -20.62
N GLY A 168 14.26 -11.84 -21.66
CA GLY A 168 13.05 -12.67 -21.56
C GLY A 168 12.11 -12.47 -22.73
N PHE A 169 10.86 -12.91 -22.54
CA PHE A 169 9.82 -12.78 -23.55
C PHE A 169 8.91 -11.58 -23.25
N CYS A 170 8.60 -10.82 -24.29
CA CYS A 170 7.61 -9.76 -24.24
C CYS A 170 6.40 -10.18 -25.10
N SER A 171 5.24 -10.34 -24.46
CA SER A 171 3.99 -10.73 -25.09
C SER A 171 2.92 -9.68 -24.90
N GLN A 172 2.31 -9.24 -25.97
CA GLN A 172 1.17 -8.32 -25.98
C GLN A 172 -0.15 -9.10 -26.06
N CYS A 173 -0.39 -10.03 -25.14
CA CYS A 173 -1.53 -10.93 -25.17
C CYS A 173 -2.87 -10.24 -24.86
N TYR A 174 -2.85 -9.02 -24.33
CA TYR A 174 -4.05 -8.20 -24.06
C TYR A 174 -4.33 -7.14 -25.14
N ALA A 175 -3.56 -7.13 -26.23
CA ALA A 175 -3.86 -6.27 -27.37
C ALA A 175 -5.02 -6.88 -28.18
N ASP A 176 -6.06 -6.11 -28.44
CA ASP A 176 -7.19 -6.51 -29.31
C ASP A 176 -6.79 -6.43 -30.81
N ILE A 177 -5.67 -7.02 -31.15
CA ILE A 177 -5.20 -7.07 -32.53
C ILE A 177 -5.31 -8.53 -33.00
N ASP A 178 -6.19 -8.77 -33.94
CA ASP A 178 -6.25 -10.02 -34.66
C ASP A 178 -5.12 -10.08 -35.69
N VAL A 179 -4.00 -10.63 -35.25
CA VAL A 179 -2.78 -10.73 -36.07
C VAL A 179 -3.02 -11.60 -37.30
N GLU A 180 -3.93 -12.59 -37.22
CA GLU A 180 -4.28 -13.46 -38.34
C GLU A 180 -4.98 -12.69 -39.46
N SER A 181 -5.79 -11.68 -39.13
CA SER A 181 -6.45 -10.86 -40.14
C SER A 181 -5.50 -9.92 -40.89
N LEU A 182 -4.36 -9.56 -40.29
CA LEU A 182 -3.35 -8.69 -40.92
C LEU A 182 -2.42 -9.41 -41.87
N PHE A 183 -2.15 -10.69 -41.59
CA PHE A 183 -1.29 -11.51 -42.45
C PHE A 183 -2.07 -12.39 -43.40
N GLY A 184 -3.37 -12.12 -43.57
CA GLY A 184 -4.33 -12.76 -44.45
C GLY A 184 -3.81 -13.99 -45.19
N GLU A 185 -4.15 -15.17 -44.75
CA GLU A 185 -3.97 -16.33 -45.58
C GLU A 185 -4.86 -16.19 -46.82
N ASN A 186 -4.23 -15.73 -47.86
CA ASN A 186 -4.75 -15.87 -49.19
C ASN A 186 -4.80 -17.36 -49.52
N LYS A 187 -5.97 -17.95 -49.39
CA LYS A 187 -6.32 -19.19 -50.06
C LYS A 187 -7.19 -18.90 -51.24
#